data_4a8772e8a4c3075eb6f5bfe2acf0c6ff
#
_entry.id   4a8772e8a4c3075eb6f5bfe2acf0c6ff
#
_cell.length_a   1.000
_cell.length_b   1.000
_cell.length_c   1.000
_cell.angle_alpha   90.00
_cell.angle_beta   90.00
_cell.angle_gamma   90.00
#
_symmetry.space_group_name_H-M   'P 1'
#
loop_
_entity.id
_entity.type
_entity.pdbx_description
1 polymer ?
#
loop_
_entity_poly.entity_id
_entity_poly.type
_entity_poly.pdbx_seq_one_letter_code
_entity_poly.pdbx_strand_id
1 'polypeptide(L)'
;MSEQRQEEGRPGGRRVVVVGAGMAGVQTAVALRELGFDGRVTLIGAEPHQPYDRPPLSKAVLLGKAEGSALDVDFDGLGIELELGREVLGLRPADRELDTERGPVPYDVLVLATGAEPIRLPGAEGVPGVHLLRTLDDAERLRPVLAGRHDVVVVGAGWIGAEFATAAREAGCEVTVVEAADRPLAGALPAEVAAPMAAWYADSGIALRTRARVERVESGAVVLDDGSRLPADAVVVGIGARPATAWLAGSGVELGAHHEIVADAGLRTSRPDVYAVGDCASFPSARYGERLLVHHWDNALQGPRTVAANIVGEATDEPAAVYDPVPYFWSEQFGRFVQYAGHHADADGAVWRGDPSGPAWTVCWLREDRLVALLAVGRPRDLAQGRRLIEAGTPMNPRLLADPARPLKAATA
;
A
#
# COMPACT_ATOMS: atom_id res chain seq x y z
N MET A 1 32.73 -11.26 40.09
CA MET A 1 31.64 -10.51 40.74
C MET A 1 30.84 -9.92 39.63
N SER A 2 29.81 -10.64 39.18
CA SER A 2 28.88 -10.24 38.12
C SER A 2 27.77 -9.42 38.76
N GLU A 3 27.72 -8.16 38.43
CA GLU A 3 26.57 -7.30 38.75
C GLU A 3 25.35 -7.76 37.93
N GLN A 4 24.50 -8.52 38.60
CA GLN A 4 23.11 -8.67 38.15
C GLN A 4 22.43 -7.30 38.30
N ARG A 5 22.18 -6.63 37.18
CA ARG A 5 21.21 -5.53 37.14
C ARG A 5 19.83 -6.12 37.42
N GLN A 6 19.38 -5.92 38.63
CA GLN A 6 17.97 -6.12 38.98
C GLN A 6 17.14 -5.16 38.15
N GLU A 7 16.39 -5.67 37.16
CA GLU A 7 15.25 -4.97 36.59
C GLU A 7 14.18 -4.85 37.69
N GLU A 8 14.20 -3.73 38.38
CA GLU A 8 13.06 -3.33 39.23
C GLU A 8 11.84 -3.17 38.32
N GLY A 9 10.89 -4.13 38.39
CA GLY A 9 9.64 -4.10 37.67
C GLY A 9 8.90 -2.80 37.94
N ARG A 10 8.78 -1.94 36.90
CA ARG A 10 7.95 -0.75 36.95
C ARG A 10 6.51 -1.20 37.18
N PRO A 11 5.77 -0.60 38.15
CA PRO A 11 4.36 -0.89 38.33
C PRO A 11 3.59 -0.38 37.09
N GLY A 12 3.18 -1.33 36.21
CA GLY A 12 2.41 -0.99 35.02
C GLY A 12 2.71 -1.80 33.73
N GLY A 13 3.63 -2.76 33.77
CA GLY A 13 4.00 -3.55 32.59
C GLY A 13 4.71 -2.75 31.47
N ARG A 14 5.27 -3.44 30.48
CA ARG A 14 5.94 -2.85 29.30
C ARG A 14 4.88 -2.16 28.40
N ARG A 15 5.16 -0.94 27.92
CA ARG A 15 4.25 -0.16 27.09
C ARG A 15 4.67 -0.23 25.63
N VAL A 16 3.80 -0.76 24.78
CA VAL A 16 3.92 -0.69 23.33
C VAL A 16 2.99 0.39 22.81
N VAL A 17 3.55 1.37 22.11
CA VAL A 17 2.78 2.39 21.41
C VAL A 17 2.89 2.15 19.91
N VAL A 18 1.75 2.08 19.22
CA VAL A 18 1.65 1.91 17.78
C VAL A 18 1.13 3.21 17.17
N VAL A 19 1.89 3.83 16.27
CA VAL A 19 1.51 5.07 15.58
C VAL A 19 1.00 4.77 14.18
N GLY A 20 -0.28 5.07 13.95
CA GLY A 20 -1.00 4.80 12.71
C GLY A 20 -2.07 3.72 12.90
N ALA A 21 -3.35 4.11 12.89
CA ALA A 21 -4.50 3.22 13.08
C ALA A 21 -5.04 2.64 11.75
N GLY A 22 -4.18 2.51 10.72
CA GLY A 22 -4.48 1.74 9.50
C GLY A 22 -4.26 0.24 9.69
N MET A 23 -4.40 -0.55 8.61
CA MET A 23 -4.27 -2.02 8.63
C MET A 23 -3.02 -2.49 9.38
N ALA A 24 -1.84 -1.94 9.08
CA ALA A 24 -0.59 -2.37 9.71
C ALA A 24 -0.55 -2.13 11.22
N GLY A 25 -1.06 -0.98 11.68
CA GLY A 25 -1.10 -0.68 13.11
C GLY A 25 -2.10 -1.54 13.86
N VAL A 26 -3.31 -1.69 13.32
CA VAL A 26 -4.35 -2.55 13.91
C VAL A 26 -3.85 -3.99 14.01
N GLN A 27 -3.32 -4.54 12.93
CA GLN A 27 -2.82 -5.92 12.92
C GLN A 27 -1.62 -6.11 13.87
N THR A 28 -0.78 -5.07 14.05
CA THR A 28 0.29 -5.12 15.06
C THR A 28 -0.28 -5.22 16.48
N ALA A 29 -1.25 -4.39 16.82
CA ALA A 29 -1.87 -4.38 18.15
C ALA A 29 -2.60 -5.70 18.42
N VAL A 30 -3.32 -6.24 17.43
CA VAL A 30 -4.00 -7.54 17.51
C VAL A 30 -2.98 -8.67 17.67
N ALA A 31 -1.94 -8.72 16.82
CA ALA A 31 -0.92 -9.78 16.87
C ALA A 31 -0.15 -9.80 18.19
N LEU A 32 0.10 -8.65 18.82
CA LEU A 32 0.69 -8.58 20.16
C LEU A 32 -0.17 -9.34 21.17
N ARG A 33 -1.49 -9.16 21.15
CA ARG A 33 -2.42 -9.84 22.05
C ARG A 33 -2.52 -11.34 21.74
N GLU A 34 -2.62 -11.70 20.47
CA GLU A 34 -2.64 -13.11 20.04
C GLU A 34 -1.38 -13.88 20.45
N LEU A 35 -0.22 -13.22 20.47
CA LEU A 35 1.05 -13.79 20.88
C LEU A 35 1.31 -13.69 22.39
N GLY A 36 0.33 -13.21 23.16
CA GLY A 36 0.37 -13.23 24.63
C GLY A 36 1.10 -12.05 25.28
N PHE A 37 1.29 -10.95 24.55
CA PHE A 37 1.82 -9.73 25.17
C PHE A 37 0.83 -9.20 26.22
N ASP A 38 1.24 -9.14 27.48
CA ASP A 38 0.43 -8.78 28.65
C ASP A 38 0.59 -7.28 29.08
N GLY A 39 1.55 -6.56 28.48
CA GLY A 39 1.78 -5.16 28.76
C GLY A 39 0.70 -4.23 28.14
N ARG A 40 0.86 -2.94 28.33
CA ARG A 40 -0.05 -1.92 27.78
C ARG A 40 0.18 -1.79 26.27
N VAL A 41 -0.90 -1.80 25.48
CA VAL A 41 -0.88 -1.54 24.05
C VAL A 41 -1.78 -0.33 23.76
N THR A 42 -1.17 0.73 23.20
CA THR A 42 -1.90 1.95 22.80
C THR A 42 -1.74 2.11 21.28
N LEU A 43 -2.85 2.22 20.57
CA LEU A 43 -2.91 2.49 19.14
C LEU A 43 -3.38 3.93 18.88
N ILE A 44 -2.50 4.73 18.27
CA ILE A 44 -2.74 6.17 18.00
C ILE A 44 -3.06 6.36 16.52
N GLY A 45 -4.18 7.06 16.22
CA GLY A 45 -4.58 7.41 14.87
C GLY A 45 -4.86 8.90 14.72
N ALA A 46 -4.35 9.52 13.65
CA ALA A 46 -4.61 10.93 13.35
C ALA A 46 -6.06 11.17 12.87
N GLU A 47 -6.66 10.18 12.18
CA GLU A 47 -8.05 10.26 11.75
C GLU A 47 -9.01 10.00 12.92
N PRO A 48 -10.18 10.69 12.99
CA PRO A 48 -11.14 10.51 14.07
C PRO A 48 -12.02 9.26 13.92
N HIS A 49 -11.91 8.59 12.78
CA HIS A 49 -12.71 7.42 12.41
C HIS A 49 -12.20 6.15 13.07
N GLN A 50 -13.12 5.23 13.41
CA GLN A 50 -12.74 3.85 13.75
C GLN A 50 -11.85 3.28 12.65
N PRO A 51 -10.83 2.46 12.99
CA PRO A 51 -9.96 1.84 12.01
C PRO A 51 -10.74 1.15 10.90
N TYR A 52 -10.34 1.37 9.66
CA TYR A 52 -11.07 0.90 8.49
C TYR A 52 -10.12 0.41 7.38
N ASP A 53 -10.67 -0.40 6.48
CA ASP A 53 -9.98 -0.91 5.31
C ASP A 53 -10.04 0.09 4.15
N ARG A 54 -8.88 0.41 3.53
CA ARG A 54 -8.78 1.44 2.48
C ARG A 54 -9.17 0.94 1.08
N PRO A 55 -8.91 -0.31 0.65
CA PRO A 55 -9.25 -0.76 -0.70
C PRO A 55 -10.72 -0.56 -1.12
N PRO A 56 -11.72 -0.64 -0.24
CA PRO A 56 -13.11 -0.33 -0.60
C PRO A 56 -13.39 1.14 -0.92
N LEU A 57 -12.50 2.06 -0.52
CA LEU A 57 -12.69 3.51 -0.71
C LEU A 57 -12.70 3.93 -2.18
N SER A 58 -12.01 3.21 -3.08
CA SER A 58 -12.02 3.45 -4.52
C SER A 58 -13.12 2.66 -5.25
N LYS A 59 -13.92 1.87 -4.54
CA LYS A 59 -14.87 0.89 -5.09
C LYS A 59 -16.25 0.99 -4.42
N ALA A 60 -16.59 0.01 -3.58
CA ALA A 60 -17.93 -0.13 -2.99
C ALA A 60 -18.33 1.05 -2.10
N VAL A 61 -17.40 1.59 -1.31
CA VAL A 61 -17.66 2.76 -0.45
C VAL A 61 -17.91 4.00 -1.32
N LEU A 62 -17.05 4.24 -2.29
CA LEU A 62 -17.18 5.39 -3.21
C LEU A 62 -18.51 5.36 -3.98
N LEU A 63 -18.92 4.18 -4.45
CA LEU A 63 -20.17 3.98 -5.17
C LEU A 63 -21.42 3.93 -4.28
N GLY A 64 -21.27 4.05 -2.96
CA GLY A 64 -22.39 3.93 -2.04
C GLY A 64 -22.99 2.51 -1.96
N LYS A 65 -22.28 1.50 -2.44
CA LYS A 65 -22.68 0.08 -2.35
C LYS A 65 -22.35 -0.55 -0.99
N ALA A 66 -21.48 0.10 -0.22
CA ALA A 66 -21.20 -0.20 1.17
C ALA A 66 -21.28 1.09 1.99
N GLU A 67 -21.81 0.99 3.21
CA GLU A 67 -21.93 2.13 4.13
C GLU A 67 -20.55 2.58 4.65
N GLY A 68 -19.60 1.62 4.79
CA GLY A 68 -18.25 1.85 5.26
C GLY A 68 -17.37 0.60 5.07
N SER A 69 -16.18 0.66 5.63
CA SER A 69 -15.20 -0.44 5.60
C SER A 69 -14.49 -0.62 6.94
N ALA A 70 -15.17 -0.30 8.06
CA ALA A 70 -14.61 -0.44 9.40
C ALA A 70 -14.08 -1.88 9.62
N LEU A 71 -12.94 -1.98 10.30
CA LEU A 71 -12.38 -3.27 10.69
C LEU A 71 -13.16 -3.82 11.88
N ASP A 72 -13.57 -5.09 11.79
CA ASP A 72 -14.28 -5.79 12.86
C ASP A 72 -13.26 -6.29 13.91
N VAL A 73 -12.88 -5.40 14.83
CA VAL A 73 -11.94 -5.68 15.92
C VAL A 73 -12.53 -5.17 17.24
N ASP A 74 -12.62 -6.06 18.21
CA ASP A 74 -13.00 -5.70 19.58
C ASP A 74 -11.77 -5.20 20.38
N PHE A 75 -11.45 -3.92 20.20
CA PHE A 75 -10.29 -3.29 20.85
C PHE A 75 -10.39 -3.34 22.37
N ASP A 76 -11.58 -3.12 22.92
CA ASP A 76 -11.83 -3.13 24.39
C ASP A 76 -11.64 -4.54 24.95
N GLY A 77 -12.24 -5.56 24.30
CA GLY A 77 -12.10 -6.96 24.70
C GLY A 77 -10.66 -7.47 24.61
N LEU A 78 -9.87 -6.93 23.68
CA LEU A 78 -8.43 -7.21 23.55
C LEU A 78 -7.57 -6.36 24.49
N GLY A 79 -8.13 -5.40 25.22
CA GLY A 79 -7.38 -4.49 26.07
C GLY A 79 -6.39 -3.61 25.30
N ILE A 80 -6.79 -3.17 24.10
CA ILE A 80 -6.03 -2.22 23.27
C ILE A 80 -6.62 -0.82 23.46
N GLU A 81 -5.81 0.11 23.94
CA GLU A 81 -6.23 1.50 24.07
C GLU A 81 -6.20 2.18 22.71
N LEU A 82 -7.37 2.65 22.26
CA LEU A 82 -7.51 3.30 20.96
C LEU A 82 -7.62 4.82 21.15
N GLU A 83 -6.64 5.56 20.63
CA GLU A 83 -6.58 7.03 20.66
C GLU A 83 -6.72 7.61 19.25
N LEU A 84 -7.94 7.92 18.84
CA LEU A 84 -8.28 8.48 17.53
C LEU A 84 -8.31 10.01 17.53
N GLY A 85 -8.14 10.62 16.35
CA GLY A 85 -8.06 12.06 16.18
C GLY A 85 -6.90 12.65 16.97
N ARG A 86 -5.80 11.91 17.13
CA ARG A 86 -4.59 12.36 17.82
C ARG A 86 -3.40 12.30 16.86
N GLU A 87 -2.94 13.46 16.45
CA GLU A 87 -1.79 13.57 15.54
C GLU A 87 -0.48 13.49 16.34
N VAL A 88 0.45 12.68 15.83
CA VAL A 88 1.82 12.60 16.33
C VAL A 88 2.68 13.56 15.50
N LEU A 89 3.33 14.50 16.18
CA LEU A 89 4.05 15.61 15.57
C LEU A 89 5.57 15.42 15.57
N GLY A 90 6.10 14.56 16.45
CA GLY A 90 7.52 14.34 16.58
C GLY A 90 7.87 13.12 17.42
N LEU A 91 9.11 12.69 17.31
CA LEU A 91 9.68 11.58 18.08
C LEU A 91 10.97 12.03 18.77
N ARG A 92 11.04 11.83 20.08
CA ARG A 92 12.21 12.03 20.93
C ARG A 92 12.75 10.70 21.46
N PRO A 93 13.57 9.98 20.69
CA PRO A 93 14.02 8.64 21.07
C PRO A 93 14.85 8.60 22.37
N ALA A 94 15.61 9.66 22.66
CA ALA A 94 16.41 9.73 23.88
C ALA A 94 15.56 9.72 25.16
N ASP A 95 14.36 10.33 25.08
CA ASP A 95 13.40 10.40 26.19
C ASP A 95 12.40 9.24 26.14
N ARG A 96 12.37 8.48 25.03
CA ARG A 96 11.33 7.50 24.70
C ARG A 96 9.93 8.10 24.76
N GLU A 97 9.76 9.24 24.09
CA GLU A 97 8.50 9.97 24.04
C GLU A 97 8.13 10.38 22.63
N LEU A 98 6.83 10.36 22.35
CA LEU A 98 6.21 10.97 21.18
C LEU A 98 5.69 12.35 21.57
N ASP A 99 5.88 13.33 20.69
CA ASP A 99 5.21 14.63 20.79
C ASP A 99 3.87 14.55 20.05
N THR A 100 2.79 14.94 20.71
CA THR A 100 1.45 15.00 20.12
C THR A 100 0.80 16.33 20.46
N GLU A 101 -0.24 16.72 19.74
CA GLU A 101 -1.04 17.91 20.02
C GLU A 101 -1.70 17.89 21.42
N ARG A 102 -1.86 16.68 22.02
CA ARG A 102 -2.44 16.50 23.36
C ARG A 102 -1.41 16.24 24.45
N GLY A 103 -0.13 16.52 24.16
CA GLY A 103 0.99 16.32 25.08
C GLY A 103 1.79 15.04 24.79
N PRO A 104 2.91 14.84 25.52
CA PRO A 104 3.83 13.74 25.26
C PRO A 104 3.21 12.37 25.60
N VAL A 105 3.63 11.35 24.84
CA VAL A 105 3.25 9.94 25.06
C VAL A 105 4.52 9.14 25.28
N PRO A 106 4.76 8.62 26.49
CA PRO A 106 5.91 7.78 26.75
C PRO A 106 5.68 6.34 26.27
N TYR A 107 6.75 5.71 25.77
CA TYR A 107 6.75 4.32 25.31
C TYR A 107 7.96 3.54 25.87
N ASP A 108 7.87 2.22 25.89
CA ASP A 108 9.01 1.32 26.10
C ASP A 108 9.41 0.66 24.78
N VAL A 109 8.41 0.39 23.91
CA VAL A 109 8.57 -0.01 22.49
C VAL A 109 7.65 0.81 21.63
N LEU A 110 8.15 1.24 20.48
CA LEU A 110 7.40 2.02 19.49
C LEU A 110 7.27 1.26 18.18
N VAL A 111 6.08 1.26 17.58
CA VAL A 111 5.84 0.73 16.23
C VAL A 111 5.34 1.85 15.34
N LEU A 112 6.09 2.13 14.28
CA LEU A 112 5.77 3.12 13.25
C LEU A 112 4.98 2.45 12.14
N ALA A 113 3.68 2.75 12.04
CA ALA A 113 2.74 2.18 11.08
C ALA A 113 1.96 3.28 10.34
N THR A 114 2.61 4.43 10.12
CA THR A 114 1.99 5.65 9.56
C THR A 114 1.59 5.54 8.10
N GLY A 115 2.04 4.50 7.41
CA GLY A 115 1.66 4.22 6.04
C GLY A 115 2.24 5.23 5.04
N ALA A 116 1.43 5.61 4.05
CA ALA A 116 1.81 6.54 3.00
C ALA A 116 0.75 7.61 2.79
N GLU A 117 1.16 8.76 2.32
CA GLU A 117 0.30 9.89 1.93
C GLU A 117 0.32 10.10 0.42
N PRO A 118 -0.78 10.59 -0.18
CA PRO A 118 -0.84 10.85 -1.61
C PRO A 118 0.03 12.04 -2.00
N ILE A 119 0.67 11.96 -3.16
CA ILE A 119 1.40 13.07 -3.74
C ILE A 119 0.40 14.09 -4.26
N ARG A 120 0.53 15.34 -3.80
CA ARG A 120 -0.30 16.46 -4.25
C ARG A 120 0.22 16.99 -5.59
N LEU A 121 -0.69 17.46 -6.43
CA LEU A 121 -0.31 18.13 -7.68
C LEU A 121 0.18 19.55 -7.34
N PRO A 122 1.44 19.90 -7.65
CA PRO A 122 1.97 21.22 -7.36
C PRO A 122 1.12 22.33 -7.98
N GLY A 123 0.81 23.37 -7.21
CA GLY A 123 0.00 24.49 -7.65
C GLY A 123 -1.51 24.23 -7.74
N ALA A 124 -1.98 23.07 -7.32
CA ALA A 124 -3.40 22.74 -7.23
C ALA A 124 -3.95 22.75 -5.80
N GLU A 125 -3.11 23.09 -4.82
CA GLU A 125 -3.50 23.15 -3.41
C GLU A 125 -4.55 24.26 -3.20
N GLY A 126 -5.69 23.89 -2.60
CA GLY A 126 -6.78 24.82 -2.31
C GLY A 126 -7.62 25.25 -3.51
N VAL A 127 -7.34 24.74 -4.72
CA VAL A 127 -8.19 24.96 -5.88
C VAL A 127 -9.51 24.21 -5.68
N PRO A 128 -10.68 24.89 -5.74
CA PRO A 128 -11.98 24.23 -5.60
C PRO A 128 -12.18 23.13 -6.66
N GLY A 129 -12.73 21.99 -6.24
CA GLY A 129 -12.97 20.85 -7.11
C GLY A 129 -11.75 19.93 -7.32
N VAL A 130 -10.60 20.21 -6.71
CA VAL A 130 -9.46 19.31 -6.70
C VAL A 130 -9.53 18.37 -5.50
N HIS A 131 -9.44 17.07 -5.76
CA HIS A 131 -9.60 16.00 -4.78
C HIS A 131 -8.42 15.02 -4.82
N LEU A 132 -8.16 14.41 -3.67
CA LEU A 132 -7.35 13.21 -3.51
C LEU A 132 -8.26 12.04 -3.17
N LEU A 133 -7.74 10.81 -3.20
CA LEU A 133 -8.44 9.62 -2.73
C LEU A 133 -7.48 8.74 -1.91
N ARG A 134 -7.52 8.89 -0.61
CA ARG A 134 -6.73 8.10 0.35
C ARG A 134 -7.48 7.79 1.63
N THR A 135 -8.27 8.74 2.13
CA THR A 135 -8.99 8.66 3.41
C THR A 135 -10.48 8.45 3.20
N LEU A 136 -11.19 8.07 4.28
CA LEU A 136 -12.65 7.98 4.27
C LEU A 136 -13.28 9.33 3.92
N ASP A 137 -12.76 10.42 4.51
CA ASP A 137 -13.22 11.78 4.21
C ASP A 137 -13.04 12.15 2.73
N ASP A 138 -11.96 11.67 2.09
CA ASP A 138 -11.77 11.87 0.65
C ASP A 138 -12.86 11.17 -0.15
N ALA A 139 -13.16 9.91 0.18
CA ALA A 139 -14.22 9.15 -0.48
C ALA A 139 -15.59 9.81 -0.27
N GLU A 140 -15.89 10.29 0.94
CA GLU A 140 -17.13 10.99 1.25
C GLU A 140 -17.27 12.30 0.47
N ARG A 141 -16.19 13.07 0.30
CA ARG A 141 -16.18 14.29 -0.53
C ARG A 141 -16.37 13.99 -2.03
N LEU A 142 -15.95 12.83 -2.50
CA LEU A 142 -16.10 12.43 -3.91
C LEU A 142 -17.47 11.81 -4.23
N ARG A 143 -18.21 11.28 -3.26
CA ARG A 143 -19.56 10.70 -3.48
C ARG A 143 -20.54 11.66 -4.15
N PRO A 144 -20.68 12.94 -3.73
CA PRO A 144 -21.54 13.90 -4.41
C PRO A 144 -21.13 14.17 -5.85
N VAL A 145 -19.82 14.16 -6.14
CA VAL A 145 -19.30 14.33 -7.52
C VAL A 145 -19.81 13.22 -8.43
N LEU A 146 -19.71 11.96 -7.96
CA LEU A 146 -20.19 10.80 -8.71
C LEU A 146 -21.72 10.82 -8.86
N ALA A 147 -22.44 11.15 -7.79
CA ALA A 147 -23.90 11.21 -7.80
C ALA A 147 -24.44 12.29 -8.76
N GLY A 148 -23.70 13.40 -8.92
CA GLY A 148 -24.01 14.48 -9.83
C GLY A 148 -23.70 14.16 -11.30
N ARG A 149 -23.01 13.05 -11.59
CA ARG A 149 -22.55 12.66 -12.93
C ARG A 149 -21.75 13.74 -13.64
N HIS A 150 -20.85 14.35 -12.90
CA HIS A 150 -20.03 15.46 -13.35
C HIS A 150 -18.97 15.04 -14.38
N ASP A 151 -18.44 16.03 -15.10
CA ASP A 151 -17.26 15.86 -15.93
C ASP A 151 -16.01 15.77 -15.03
N VAL A 152 -15.30 14.66 -15.06
CA VAL A 152 -14.19 14.39 -14.18
C VAL A 152 -12.89 14.23 -14.95
N VAL A 153 -11.87 14.97 -14.54
CA VAL A 153 -10.50 14.76 -15.00
C VAL A 153 -9.71 14.02 -13.91
N VAL A 154 -9.16 12.86 -14.25
CA VAL A 154 -8.26 12.09 -13.40
C VAL A 154 -6.83 12.37 -13.82
N VAL A 155 -5.99 12.85 -12.92
CA VAL A 155 -4.57 13.10 -13.16
C VAL A 155 -3.75 11.92 -12.61
N GLY A 156 -3.15 11.16 -13.54
CA GLY A 156 -2.41 9.94 -13.29
C GLY A 156 -3.18 8.67 -13.68
N ALA A 157 -2.57 7.85 -14.54
CA ALA A 157 -3.09 6.55 -14.99
C ALA A 157 -2.42 5.38 -14.24
N GLY A 158 -2.17 5.55 -12.94
CA GLY A 158 -1.75 4.49 -12.03
C GLY A 158 -2.92 3.61 -11.56
N TRP A 159 -2.68 2.70 -10.60
CA TRP A 159 -3.70 1.79 -10.09
C TRP A 159 -4.93 2.50 -9.53
N ILE A 160 -4.74 3.49 -8.66
CA ILE A 160 -5.84 4.25 -8.03
C ILE A 160 -6.58 5.11 -9.05
N GLY A 161 -5.84 5.75 -9.98
CA GLY A 161 -6.47 6.52 -11.07
C GLY A 161 -7.38 5.66 -11.95
N ALA A 162 -6.95 4.44 -12.30
CA ALA A 162 -7.73 3.48 -13.07
C ALA A 162 -8.96 2.97 -12.31
N GLU A 163 -8.82 2.65 -11.02
CA GLU A 163 -9.95 2.24 -10.17
C GLU A 163 -10.98 3.35 -9.98
N PHE A 164 -10.51 4.57 -9.70
CA PHE A 164 -11.40 5.71 -9.59
C PHE A 164 -12.11 6.01 -10.91
N ALA A 165 -11.38 6.02 -12.04
CA ALA A 165 -11.97 6.21 -13.36
C ALA A 165 -13.03 5.15 -13.69
N THR A 166 -12.81 3.90 -13.26
CA THR A 166 -13.78 2.81 -13.36
C THR A 166 -15.05 3.13 -12.57
N ALA A 167 -14.92 3.50 -11.30
CA ALA A 167 -16.04 3.82 -10.44
C ALA A 167 -16.81 5.05 -10.92
N ALA A 168 -16.11 6.09 -11.35
CA ALA A 168 -16.73 7.32 -11.89
C ALA A 168 -17.52 7.01 -13.17
N ARG A 169 -16.97 6.21 -14.09
CA ARG A 169 -17.68 5.82 -15.30
C ARG A 169 -18.90 4.94 -15.00
N GLU A 170 -18.79 4.02 -14.05
CA GLU A 170 -19.91 3.21 -13.57
C GLU A 170 -21.04 4.06 -12.98
N ALA A 171 -20.69 5.14 -12.28
CA ALA A 171 -21.65 6.12 -11.76
C ALA A 171 -22.30 7.00 -12.85
N GLY A 172 -21.78 6.96 -14.07
CA GLY A 172 -22.29 7.71 -15.22
C GLY A 172 -21.63 9.08 -15.45
N CYS A 173 -20.45 9.31 -14.85
CA CYS A 173 -19.61 10.49 -15.14
C CYS A 173 -18.97 10.40 -16.53
N GLU A 174 -18.71 11.54 -17.15
CA GLU A 174 -17.78 11.63 -18.28
C GLU A 174 -16.35 11.75 -17.71
N VAL A 175 -15.47 10.85 -18.15
CA VAL A 175 -14.13 10.71 -17.53
C VAL A 175 -13.03 10.89 -18.57
N THR A 176 -12.11 11.81 -18.27
CA THR A 176 -10.84 11.95 -18.99
C THR A 176 -9.69 11.65 -18.03
N VAL A 177 -8.82 10.72 -18.40
CA VAL A 177 -7.58 10.42 -17.65
C VAL A 177 -6.40 11.05 -18.36
N VAL A 178 -5.59 11.81 -17.62
CA VAL A 178 -4.38 12.49 -18.10
C VAL A 178 -3.17 11.83 -17.48
N GLU A 179 -2.22 11.39 -18.31
CA GLU A 179 -0.99 10.71 -17.89
C GLU A 179 0.23 11.38 -18.52
N ALA A 180 1.19 11.78 -17.69
CA ALA A 180 2.41 12.42 -18.13
C ALA A 180 3.35 11.48 -18.90
N ALA A 181 3.33 10.19 -18.57
CA ALA A 181 4.08 9.16 -19.27
C ALA A 181 3.42 8.81 -20.62
N ASP A 182 4.10 7.98 -21.39
CA ASP A 182 3.64 7.52 -22.70
C ASP A 182 2.57 6.43 -22.65
N ARG A 183 2.27 5.90 -21.48
CA ARG A 183 1.31 4.80 -21.26
C ARG A 183 0.79 4.77 -19.81
N PRO A 184 -0.35 4.13 -19.54
CA PRO A 184 -0.79 3.86 -18.19
C PRO A 184 0.18 2.89 -17.48
N LEU A 185 0.21 2.93 -16.16
CA LEU A 185 1.02 2.06 -15.29
C LEU A 185 2.53 2.08 -15.60
N ALA A 186 3.05 3.15 -16.22
CA ALA A 186 4.44 3.26 -16.65
C ALA A 186 5.45 3.11 -15.49
N GLY A 187 5.08 3.53 -14.27
CA GLY A 187 5.90 3.37 -13.08
C GLY A 187 5.77 2.00 -12.39
N ALA A 188 4.87 1.12 -12.87
CA ALA A 188 4.55 -0.15 -12.20
C ALA A 188 4.80 -1.39 -13.06
N LEU A 189 4.67 -1.28 -14.39
CA LEU A 189 4.74 -2.41 -15.30
C LEU A 189 5.62 -2.11 -16.52
N PRO A 190 6.32 -3.12 -17.09
CA PRO A 190 7.00 -3.02 -18.38
C PRO A 190 6.05 -2.60 -19.50
N ALA A 191 6.60 -1.97 -20.54
CA ALA A 191 5.81 -1.38 -21.63
C ALA A 191 4.93 -2.41 -22.36
N GLU A 192 5.48 -3.58 -22.65
CA GLU A 192 4.80 -4.67 -23.34
C GLU A 192 3.62 -5.24 -22.52
N VAL A 193 3.66 -5.13 -21.19
CA VAL A 193 2.59 -5.59 -20.30
C VAL A 193 1.52 -4.52 -20.10
N ALA A 194 1.92 -3.26 -20.03
CA ALA A 194 0.98 -2.15 -19.87
C ALA A 194 0.25 -1.78 -21.17
N ALA A 195 0.86 -2.02 -22.35
CA ALA A 195 0.30 -1.64 -23.65
C ALA A 195 -1.10 -2.22 -23.93
N PRO A 196 -1.38 -3.53 -23.74
CA PRO A 196 -2.73 -4.07 -23.92
C PRO A 196 -3.74 -3.49 -22.92
N MET A 197 -3.29 -3.07 -21.73
CA MET A 197 -4.17 -2.49 -20.72
C MET A 197 -4.63 -1.06 -21.07
N ALA A 198 -3.91 -0.36 -21.94
CA ALA A 198 -4.31 0.98 -22.42
C ALA A 198 -5.62 0.96 -23.21
N ALA A 199 -5.91 -0.13 -23.92
CA ALA A 199 -7.16 -0.28 -24.68
C ALA A 199 -8.39 -0.33 -23.77
N TRP A 200 -8.25 -0.77 -22.51
CA TRP A 200 -9.35 -0.91 -21.57
C TRP A 200 -10.07 0.41 -21.25
N TYR A 201 -9.33 1.53 -21.33
CA TYR A 201 -9.91 2.87 -21.15
C TYR A 201 -10.94 3.17 -22.25
N ALA A 202 -10.54 3.02 -23.50
CA ALA A 202 -11.43 3.25 -24.65
C ALA A 202 -12.61 2.27 -24.68
N ASP A 203 -12.36 0.97 -24.39
CA ASP A 203 -13.41 -0.06 -24.27
C ASP A 203 -14.47 0.30 -23.22
N SER A 204 -14.06 1.07 -22.19
CA SER A 204 -14.94 1.51 -21.10
C SER A 204 -15.51 2.91 -21.32
N GLY A 205 -15.26 3.53 -22.49
CA GLY A 205 -15.73 4.87 -22.81
C GLY A 205 -15.02 5.99 -22.06
N ILE A 206 -13.76 5.77 -21.66
CA ILE A 206 -12.92 6.72 -20.93
C ILE A 206 -11.87 7.28 -21.89
N ALA A 207 -11.74 8.60 -21.96
CA ALA A 207 -10.70 9.27 -22.73
C ALA A 207 -9.36 9.18 -21.98
N LEU A 208 -8.35 8.50 -22.56
CA LEU A 208 -6.99 8.44 -22.04
C LEU A 208 -6.08 9.37 -22.87
N ARG A 209 -5.45 10.34 -22.21
CA ARG A 209 -4.44 11.22 -22.78
C ARG A 209 -3.09 10.94 -22.16
N THR A 210 -2.23 10.28 -22.90
CA THR A 210 -0.83 10.03 -22.52
C THR A 210 0.09 11.11 -23.07
N ARG A 211 1.32 11.22 -22.54
CA ARG A 211 2.28 12.30 -22.84
C ARG A 211 1.70 13.69 -22.66
N ALA A 212 0.80 13.82 -21.70
CA ALA A 212 0.06 15.03 -21.39
C ALA A 212 0.33 15.42 -19.93
N ARG A 213 1.01 16.53 -19.73
CA ARG A 213 1.30 17.06 -18.41
C ARG A 213 0.30 18.14 -18.04
N VAL A 214 -0.16 18.09 -16.79
CA VAL A 214 -0.94 19.20 -16.25
C VAL A 214 0.01 20.36 -15.99
N GLU A 215 -0.23 21.49 -16.66
CA GLU A 215 0.48 22.74 -16.40
C GLU A 215 -0.11 23.44 -15.18
N ARG A 216 -1.44 23.55 -15.13
CA ARG A 216 -2.17 24.13 -13.99
C ARG A 216 -3.62 23.64 -13.93
N VAL A 217 -4.21 23.77 -12.75
CA VAL A 217 -5.65 23.54 -12.54
C VAL A 217 -6.30 24.89 -12.28
N GLU A 218 -7.38 25.16 -12.98
CA GLU A 218 -8.23 26.34 -12.82
C GLU A 218 -9.60 25.90 -12.27
N SER A 219 -10.38 26.83 -11.77
CA SER A 219 -11.78 26.54 -11.43
C SER A 219 -12.55 26.10 -12.69
N GLY A 220 -13.01 24.85 -12.70
CA GLY A 220 -13.76 24.25 -13.80
C GLY A 220 -12.93 23.79 -15.02
N ALA A 221 -11.58 23.70 -14.90
CA ALA A 221 -10.77 23.15 -15.98
C ALA A 221 -9.37 22.72 -15.57
N VAL A 222 -8.81 21.79 -16.34
CA VAL A 222 -7.38 21.42 -16.33
C VAL A 222 -6.73 21.94 -17.61
N VAL A 223 -5.61 22.64 -17.48
CA VAL A 223 -4.80 23.13 -18.61
C VAL A 223 -3.56 22.26 -18.74
N LEU A 224 -3.33 21.74 -19.93
CA LEU A 224 -2.20 20.88 -20.25
C LEU A 224 -1.03 21.69 -20.82
N ASP A 225 0.15 21.10 -20.84
CA ASP A 225 1.41 21.70 -21.35
C ASP A 225 1.41 22.00 -22.86
N ASP A 226 0.49 21.40 -23.64
CA ASP A 226 0.26 21.72 -25.05
C ASP A 226 -0.70 22.90 -25.25
N GLY A 227 -1.16 23.50 -24.15
CA GLY A 227 -2.13 24.60 -24.16
C GLY A 227 -3.59 24.14 -24.25
N SER A 228 -3.87 22.85 -24.39
CA SER A 228 -5.24 22.35 -24.41
C SER A 228 -5.92 22.52 -23.06
N ARG A 229 -7.22 22.79 -23.06
CA ARG A 229 -8.03 23.03 -21.87
C ARG A 229 -9.13 21.97 -21.79
N LEU A 230 -9.13 21.21 -20.72
CA LEU A 230 -10.11 20.16 -20.43
C LEU A 230 -11.14 20.70 -19.45
N PRO A 231 -12.41 20.80 -19.78
CA PRO A 231 -13.46 21.09 -18.80
C PRO A 231 -13.46 20.03 -17.71
N ALA A 232 -13.63 20.44 -16.47
CA ALA A 232 -13.68 19.53 -15.32
C ALA A 232 -14.48 20.16 -14.19
N ASP A 233 -15.58 19.53 -13.81
CA ASP A 233 -16.31 19.87 -12.60
C ASP A 233 -15.53 19.38 -11.34
N ALA A 234 -14.80 18.28 -11.51
CA ALA A 234 -13.90 17.76 -10.49
C ALA A 234 -12.59 17.22 -11.10
N VAL A 235 -11.51 17.40 -10.37
CA VAL A 235 -10.17 16.87 -10.69
C VAL A 235 -9.73 15.93 -9.58
N VAL A 236 -9.44 14.68 -9.92
CA VAL A 236 -8.96 13.69 -8.95
C VAL A 236 -7.49 13.39 -9.22
N VAL A 237 -6.63 13.65 -8.24
CA VAL A 237 -5.19 13.52 -8.38
C VAL A 237 -4.73 12.17 -7.82
N GLY A 238 -4.18 11.32 -8.70
CA GLY A 238 -3.68 9.98 -8.41
C GLY A 238 -2.27 9.75 -8.99
N ILE A 239 -1.31 10.63 -8.67
CA ILE A 239 0.05 10.63 -9.24
C ILE A 239 1.09 9.89 -8.38
N GLY A 240 0.64 9.09 -7.42
CA GLY A 240 1.48 8.30 -6.56
C GLY A 240 1.30 8.62 -5.08
N ALA A 241 2.07 7.92 -4.26
CA ALA A 241 2.12 8.08 -2.81
C ALA A 241 3.57 8.07 -2.34
N ARG A 242 3.81 8.66 -1.18
CA ARG A 242 5.11 8.63 -0.50
C ARG A 242 4.93 8.20 0.96
N PRO A 243 5.93 7.61 1.60
CA PRO A 243 5.88 7.28 3.02
C PRO A 243 5.53 8.50 3.89
N ALA A 244 4.61 8.30 4.83
CA ALA A 244 4.15 9.37 5.74
C ALA A 244 5.10 9.49 6.94
N THR A 245 6.31 10.00 6.69
CA THR A 245 7.46 10.01 7.62
C THR A 245 8.04 11.39 7.88
N ALA A 246 7.48 12.46 7.31
CA ALA A 246 8.01 13.82 7.45
C ALA A 246 8.13 14.27 8.91
N TRP A 247 7.23 13.80 9.78
CA TRP A 247 7.22 14.08 11.22
C TRP A 247 8.42 13.48 11.98
N LEU A 248 9.15 12.51 11.39
CA LEU A 248 10.35 11.90 11.94
C LEU A 248 11.62 12.75 11.70
N ALA A 249 11.50 13.89 11.06
CA ALA A 249 12.66 14.77 10.81
C ALA A 249 13.36 15.13 12.12
N GLY A 250 14.67 14.91 12.19
CA GLY A 250 15.47 15.18 13.40
C GLY A 250 15.40 14.11 14.50
N SER A 251 14.57 13.06 14.37
CA SER A 251 14.49 11.98 15.35
C SER A 251 15.72 11.08 15.39
N GLY A 252 16.51 11.06 14.31
CA GLY A 252 17.63 10.13 14.13
C GLY A 252 17.21 8.69 13.82
N VAL A 253 15.94 8.44 13.47
CA VAL A 253 15.52 7.24 12.75
C VAL A 253 16.02 7.36 11.32
N GLU A 254 16.67 6.30 10.82
CA GLU A 254 17.21 6.29 9.47
C GLU A 254 16.09 6.25 8.43
N LEU A 255 16.14 7.20 7.47
CA LEU A 255 15.24 7.27 6.33
C LEU A 255 16.02 6.99 5.04
N GLY A 256 15.42 6.25 4.13
CA GLY A 256 15.97 5.95 2.81
C GLY A 256 15.73 7.07 1.79
N ALA A 257 16.11 6.79 0.53
CA ALA A 257 16.07 7.77 -0.55
C ALA A 257 14.66 8.25 -0.94
N HIS A 258 13.64 7.45 -0.67
CA HIS A 258 12.23 7.78 -0.89
C HIS A 258 11.54 8.22 0.41
N HIS A 259 12.31 8.63 1.41
CA HIS A 259 11.84 8.99 2.75
C HIS A 259 11.20 7.84 3.54
N GLU A 260 11.34 6.59 3.09
CA GLU A 260 10.89 5.42 3.82
C GLU A 260 11.75 5.15 5.05
N ILE A 261 11.18 4.55 6.09
CA ILE A 261 11.92 4.12 7.27
C ILE A 261 12.73 2.87 6.88
N VAL A 262 14.06 2.93 7.09
CA VAL A 262 14.95 1.80 6.87
C VAL A 262 14.84 0.83 8.04
N ALA A 263 14.26 -0.37 7.79
CA ALA A 263 14.16 -1.43 8.78
C ALA A 263 15.08 -2.62 8.41
N ASP A 264 15.47 -3.42 9.40
CA ASP A 264 16.16 -4.68 9.20
C ASP A 264 15.18 -5.81 8.78
N ALA A 265 15.68 -7.04 8.66
CA ALA A 265 14.86 -8.19 8.32
C ALA A 265 13.82 -8.55 9.40
N GLY A 266 13.99 -8.10 10.62
CA GLY A 266 13.03 -8.24 11.72
C GLY A 266 12.06 -7.07 11.83
N LEU A 267 12.10 -6.13 10.88
CA LEU A 267 11.33 -4.88 10.86
C LEU A 267 11.70 -3.91 11.99
N ARG A 268 12.91 -4.02 12.55
CA ARG A 268 13.47 -3.08 13.52
C ARG A 268 14.18 -1.94 12.78
N THR A 269 14.02 -0.72 13.27
CA THR A 269 14.69 0.47 12.71
C THR A 269 16.13 0.62 13.22
N SER A 270 16.79 1.71 12.85
CA SER A 270 18.10 2.08 13.42
C SER A 270 18.07 2.36 14.94
N ARG A 271 16.87 2.39 15.55
CA ARG A 271 16.68 2.50 17.00
C ARG A 271 16.20 1.16 17.55
N PRO A 272 16.86 0.58 18.58
CA PRO A 272 16.64 -0.79 19.00
C PRO A 272 15.23 -1.06 19.57
N ASP A 273 14.57 -0.03 20.11
CA ASP A 273 13.22 -0.08 20.70
C ASP A 273 12.13 0.46 19.75
N VAL A 274 12.47 0.67 18.46
CA VAL A 274 11.56 1.21 17.44
C VAL A 274 11.49 0.28 16.25
N TYR A 275 10.28 -0.16 15.92
CA TYR A 275 9.95 -0.97 14.74
C TYR A 275 9.20 -0.15 13.70
N ALA A 276 9.21 -0.60 12.44
CA ALA A 276 8.43 0.02 11.36
C ALA A 276 7.79 -1.02 10.45
N VAL A 277 6.54 -0.79 10.03
CA VAL A 277 5.75 -1.77 9.28
C VAL A 277 4.75 -1.11 8.34
N GLY A 278 4.43 -1.79 7.24
CA GLY A 278 3.50 -1.32 6.22
C GLY A 278 4.15 -0.36 5.23
N ASP A 279 3.35 0.52 4.60
CA ASP A 279 3.77 1.37 3.48
C ASP A 279 4.86 2.39 3.83
N CYS A 280 5.10 2.67 5.12
CA CYS A 280 6.13 3.62 5.56
C CYS A 280 7.52 3.01 5.67
N ALA A 281 7.66 1.68 5.60
CA ALA A 281 8.90 0.96 5.90
C ALA A 281 9.45 0.19 4.70
N SER A 282 10.77 0.18 4.54
CA SER A 282 11.49 -0.72 3.65
C SER A 282 12.25 -1.78 4.44
N PHE A 283 12.39 -2.97 3.87
CA PHE A 283 13.06 -4.11 4.50
C PHE A 283 13.91 -4.87 3.48
N PRO A 284 15.02 -5.53 3.91
CA PRO A 284 15.83 -6.35 3.01
C PRO A 284 15.10 -7.64 2.67
N SER A 285 15.13 -8.02 1.40
CA SER A 285 14.62 -9.30 0.92
C SER A 285 15.78 -10.20 0.47
N ALA A 286 15.97 -11.33 1.13
CA ALA A 286 16.95 -12.34 0.70
C ALA A 286 16.50 -13.02 -0.59
N ARG A 287 15.19 -13.15 -0.79
CA ARG A 287 14.56 -13.73 -1.98
C ARG A 287 14.89 -12.96 -3.24
N TYR A 288 14.83 -11.62 -3.17
CA TYR A 288 15.05 -10.75 -4.33
C TYR A 288 16.45 -10.15 -4.37
N GLY A 289 17.23 -10.24 -3.27
CA GLY A 289 18.60 -9.73 -3.18
C GLY A 289 18.68 -8.21 -3.05
N GLU A 290 17.58 -7.55 -2.72
CA GLU A 290 17.49 -6.10 -2.62
C GLU A 290 16.59 -5.67 -1.45
N ARG A 291 16.52 -4.37 -1.22
CA ARG A 291 15.59 -3.79 -0.26
C ARG A 291 14.27 -3.47 -0.96
N LEU A 292 13.16 -3.90 -0.36
CA LEU A 292 11.82 -3.66 -0.87
C LEU A 292 11.11 -2.55 -0.09
N LEU A 293 10.45 -1.65 -0.81
CA LEU A 293 9.42 -0.73 -0.32
C LEU A 293 8.10 -1.12 -0.98
N VAL A 294 7.18 -1.68 -0.20
CA VAL A 294 5.96 -2.30 -0.73
C VAL A 294 4.73 -1.57 -0.21
N HIS A 295 4.06 -0.82 -1.09
CA HIS A 295 2.84 -0.06 -0.79
C HIS A 295 1.59 -0.90 -1.13
N HIS A 296 1.47 -2.09 -0.52
CA HIS A 296 0.37 -3.02 -0.80
C HIS A 296 -0.32 -3.45 0.49
N TRP A 297 -1.63 -3.65 0.40
CA TRP A 297 -2.47 -4.09 1.50
C TRP A 297 -1.95 -5.38 2.17
N ASP A 298 -1.51 -6.36 1.38
CA ASP A 298 -0.98 -7.63 1.87
C ASP A 298 0.30 -7.44 2.75
N ASN A 299 1.15 -6.45 2.41
CA ASN A 299 2.31 -6.07 3.22
C ASN A 299 1.88 -5.51 4.59
N ALA A 300 0.86 -4.65 4.59
CA ALA A 300 0.31 -4.08 5.82
C ALA A 300 -0.40 -5.14 6.69
N LEU A 301 -0.89 -6.22 6.10
CA LEU A 301 -1.51 -7.33 6.79
C LEU A 301 -0.49 -8.31 7.40
N GLN A 302 0.59 -8.64 6.67
CA GLN A 302 1.51 -9.73 7.05
C GLN A 302 2.67 -9.28 7.94
N GLY A 303 3.27 -8.10 7.67
CA GLY A 303 4.42 -7.57 8.41
C GLY A 303 4.20 -7.45 9.93
N PRO A 304 3.01 -7.04 10.39
CA PRO A 304 2.70 -6.88 11.81
C PRO A 304 2.98 -8.09 12.68
N ARG A 305 2.73 -9.29 12.18
CA ARG A 305 2.98 -10.52 12.95
C ARG A 305 4.47 -10.72 13.25
N THR A 306 5.35 -10.36 12.31
CA THR A 306 6.81 -10.39 12.53
C THR A 306 7.23 -9.38 13.59
N VAL A 307 6.69 -8.16 13.54
CA VAL A 307 6.96 -7.14 14.56
C VAL A 307 6.51 -7.61 15.94
N ALA A 308 5.28 -8.10 16.05
CA ALA A 308 4.73 -8.58 17.32
C ALA A 308 5.53 -9.78 17.88
N ALA A 309 5.92 -10.75 17.02
CA ALA A 309 6.74 -11.88 17.43
C ALA A 309 8.10 -11.41 17.96
N ASN A 310 8.74 -10.44 17.30
CA ASN A 310 10.02 -9.91 17.76
C ASN A 310 9.91 -9.12 19.07
N ILE A 311 8.82 -8.38 19.29
CA ILE A 311 8.58 -7.66 20.55
C ILE A 311 8.36 -8.64 21.71
N VAL A 312 7.57 -9.70 21.50
CA VAL A 312 7.29 -10.72 22.51
C VAL A 312 8.53 -11.59 22.76
N GLY A 313 9.22 -12.00 21.67
CA GLY A 313 10.42 -12.86 21.73
C GLY A 313 11.62 -12.22 22.45
N GLU A 314 11.71 -10.88 22.50
CA GLU A 314 12.76 -10.19 23.28
C GLU A 314 12.77 -10.59 24.77
N ALA A 315 11.61 -10.99 25.31
CA ALA A 315 11.51 -11.42 26.70
C ALA A 315 11.93 -12.89 26.93
N THR A 316 12.03 -13.69 25.85
CA THR A 316 12.24 -15.16 25.91
C THR A 316 13.54 -15.62 25.26
N ASP A 317 14.42 -14.72 24.80
CA ASP A 317 15.63 -15.03 24.02
C ASP A 317 15.38 -15.91 22.77
N GLU A 318 14.18 -15.83 22.19
CA GLU A 318 13.88 -16.52 20.94
C GLU A 318 14.60 -15.89 19.75
N PRO A 319 14.97 -16.68 18.73
CA PRO A 319 15.53 -16.12 17.50
C PRO A 319 14.58 -15.12 16.86
N ALA A 320 15.11 -13.98 16.41
CA ALA A 320 14.30 -12.97 15.75
C ALA A 320 13.58 -13.51 14.50
N ALA A 321 12.28 -13.27 14.43
CA ALA A 321 11.49 -13.59 13.24
C ALA A 321 11.94 -12.71 12.07
N VAL A 322 11.99 -13.28 10.86
CA VAL A 322 12.41 -12.62 9.63
C VAL A 322 11.21 -12.40 8.73
N TYR A 323 11.11 -11.19 8.17
CA TYR A 323 10.09 -10.80 7.22
C TYR A 323 10.65 -10.79 5.79
N ASP A 324 10.26 -11.76 4.98
CA ASP A 324 10.65 -11.86 3.55
C ASP A 324 9.50 -12.49 2.73
N PRO A 325 8.35 -11.81 2.62
CA PRO A 325 7.18 -12.33 1.93
C PRO A 325 7.35 -12.30 0.42
N VAL A 326 6.46 -13.01 -0.29
CA VAL A 326 6.18 -12.74 -1.70
C VAL A 326 5.15 -11.60 -1.75
N PRO A 327 5.53 -10.38 -2.20
CA PRO A 327 4.59 -9.27 -2.30
C PRO A 327 3.36 -9.64 -3.12
N TYR A 328 2.19 -9.14 -2.73
CA TYR A 328 0.95 -9.39 -3.44
C TYR A 328 0.07 -8.14 -3.43
N PHE A 329 -0.59 -7.86 -4.56
CA PHE A 329 -1.68 -6.90 -4.63
C PHE A 329 -2.70 -7.28 -5.70
N TRP A 330 -3.83 -6.59 -5.68
CA TRP A 330 -4.85 -6.68 -6.71
C TRP A 330 -5.39 -5.30 -7.05
N SER A 331 -6.00 -5.21 -8.23
CA SER A 331 -6.76 -4.04 -8.67
C SER A 331 -7.97 -4.49 -9.49
N GLU A 332 -9.07 -3.82 -9.28
CA GLU A 332 -10.29 -3.99 -10.08
C GLU A 332 -10.47 -2.76 -10.95
N GLN A 333 -10.32 -2.91 -12.25
CA GLN A 333 -10.39 -1.81 -13.18
C GLN A 333 -11.03 -2.25 -14.50
N PHE A 334 -11.96 -1.45 -15.00
CA PHE A 334 -12.61 -1.65 -16.31
C PHE A 334 -13.24 -3.05 -16.45
N GLY A 335 -13.87 -3.55 -15.38
CA GLY A 335 -14.47 -4.89 -15.32
C GLY A 335 -13.48 -6.04 -15.33
N ARG A 336 -12.20 -5.79 -15.10
CA ARG A 336 -11.14 -6.81 -15.07
C ARG A 336 -10.53 -6.89 -13.67
N PHE A 337 -10.30 -8.11 -13.21
CA PHE A 337 -9.59 -8.38 -11.96
C PHE A 337 -8.13 -8.66 -12.26
N VAL A 338 -7.27 -7.73 -11.88
CA VAL A 338 -5.82 -7.78 -12.05
C VAL A 338 -5.19 -8.16 -10.73
N GLN A 339 -4.33 -9.18 -10.74
CA GLN A 339 -3.59 -9.63 -9.57
C GLN A 339 -2.10 -9.72 -9.90
N TYR A 340 -1.27 -9.35 -8.95
CA TYR A 340 0.18 -9.41 -9.10
C TYR A 340 0.78 -10.06 -7.85
N ALA A 341 1.79 -10.92 -8.06
CA ALA A 341 2.60 -11.46 -6.97
C ALA A 341 4.08 -11.48 -7.35
N GLY A 342 4.92 -11.24 -6.37
CA GLY A 342 6.38 -11.26 -6.55
C GLY A 342 6.99 -9.88 -6.78
N HIS A 343 8.21 -9.87 -7.35
CA HIS A 343 8.95 -8.67 -7.70
C HIS A 343 9.75 -8.95 -8.97
N HIS A 344 9.55 -8.17 -10.03
CA HIS A 344 10.06 -8.47 -11.37
C HIS A 344 11.27 -7.62 -11.79
N ALA A 345 11.81 -6.76 -10.91
CA ALA A 345 12.86 -5.81 -11.30
C ALA A 345 14.08 -6.49 -11.93
N ASP A 346 14.55 -7.62 -11.37
CA ASP A 346 15.71 -8.36 -11.83
C ASP A 346 15.37 -9.59 -12.69
N ALA A 347 14.19 -9.61 -13.32
CA ALA A 347 13.80 -10.69 -14.21
C ALA A 347 14.64 -10.62 -15.52
N ASP A 348 15.12 -11.79 -15.98
CA ASP A 348 15.87 -11.96 -17.24
C ASP A 348 14.99 -12.40 -18.40
N GLY A 349 13.72 -12.76 -18.14
CA GLY A 349 12.76 -13.16 -19.14
C GLY A 349 11.30 -13.06 -18.69
N ALA A 350 10.40 -12.97 -19.66
CA ALA A 350 8.96 -12.99 -19.43
C ALA A 350 8.29 -14.01 -20.35
N VAL A 351 7.35 -14.78 -19.79
CA VAL A 351 6.56 -15.78 -20.51
C VAL A 351 5.09 -15.43 -20.43
N TRP A 352 4.46 -15.26 -21.60
CA TRP A 352 3.04 -15.00 -21.72
C TRP A 352 2.22 -16.30 -21.74
N ARG A 353 1.08 -16.28 -21.09
CA ARG A 353 0.11 -17.36 -21.00
C ARG A 353 -1.27 -16.82 -21.37
N GLY A 354 -1.76 -17.21 -22.54
CA GLY A 354 -2.99 -16.68 -23.12
C GLY A 354 -2.77 -15.44 -23.97
N ASP A 355 -3.85 -14.90 -24.50
CA ASP A 355 -3.84 -13.74 -25.38
C ASP A 355 -4.09 -12.47 -24.57
N PRO A 356 -3.17 -11.47 -24.55
CA PRO A 356 -3.34 -10.23 -23.81
C PRO A 356 -4.48 -9.35 -24.34
N SER A 357 -4.97 -9.57 -25.58
CA SER A 357 -6.18 -8.94 -26.09
C SER A 357 -7.49 -9.56 -25.55
N GLY A 358 -7.39 -10.75 -24.99
CA GLY A 358 -8.51 -11.48 -24.42
C GLY A 358 -8.83 -11.09 -22.97
N PRO A 359 -9.89 -11.69 -22.41
CA PRO A 359 -10.34 -11.38 -21.05
C PRO A 359 -9.49 -12.03 -19.94
N ALA A 360 -8.63 -13.02 -20.29
CA ALA A 360 -7.90 -13.80 -19.30
C ALA A 360 -6.51 -14.22 -19.80
N TRP A 361 -5.47 -13.71 -19.15
CA TRP A 361 -4.08 -13.97 -19.49
C TRP A 361 -3.17 -13.81 -18.26
N THR A 362 -1.95 -14.30 -18.37
CA THR A 362 -0.92 -14.16 -17.32
C THR A 362 0.43 -13.84 -17.96
N VAL A 363 1.22 -12.99 -17.31
CA VAL A 363 2.65 -12.82 -17.58
C VAL A 363 3.41 -13.38 -16.39
N CYS A 364 4.38 -14.23 -16.67
CA CYS A 364 5.28 -14.84 -15.69
C CYS A 364 6.70 -14.32 -15.95
N TRP A 365 7.30 -13.66 -14.96
CA TRP A 365 8.68 -13.21 -15.01
C TRP A 365 9.60 -14.24 -14.38
N LEU A 366 10.67 -14.55 -15.10
CA LEU A 366 11.68 -15.54 -14.69
C LEU A 366 13.01 -14.85 -14.40
N ARG A 367 13.78 -15.45 -13.50
CA ARG A 367 15.19 -15.19 -13.27
C ARG A 367 15.88 -16.55 -13.10
N GLU A 368 16.84 -16.88 -13.99
CA GLU A 368 17.50 -18.19 -14.00
C GLU A 368 16.49 -19.36 -13.98
N ASP A 369 15.51 -19.30 -14.88
CA ASP A 369 14.38 -20.25 -14.97
C ASP A 369 13.51 -20.39 -13.72
N ARG A 370 13.64 -19.52 -12.72
CA ARG A 370 12.78 -19.49 -11.54
C ARG A 370 11.74 -18.39 -11.66
N LEU A 371 10.50 -18.70 -11.30
CA LEU A 371 9.44 -17.70 -11.26
C LEU A 371 9.72 -16.70 -10.14
N VAL A 372 9.89 -15.41 -10.48
CA VAL A 372 10.11 -14.33 -9.50
C VAL A 372 8.92 -13.40 -9.34
N ALA A 373 8.09 -13.28 -10.39
CA ALA A 373 6.84 -12.53 -10.34
C ALA A 373 5.84 -13.05 -11.36
N LEU A 374 4.57 -12.73 -11.16
CA LEU A 374 3.54 -12.89 -12.17
C LEU A 374 2.45 -11.85 -12.03
N LEU A 375 1.87 -11.45 -13.17
CA LEU A 375 0.65 -10.67 -13.26
C LEU A 375 -0.42 -11.50 -13.95
N ALA A 376 -1.58 -11.62 -13.31
CA ALA A 376 -2.70 -12.42 -13.79
C ALA A 376 -3.95 -11.53 -13.96
N VAL A 377 -4.52 -11.52 -15.15
CA VAL A 377 -5.80 -10.88 -15.46
C VAL A 377 -6.83 -11.97 -15.63
N GLY A 378 -7.88 -12.00 -14.79
CA GLY A 378 -8.93 -13.01 -14.84
C GLY A 378 -8.48 -14.47 -14.65
N ARG A 379 -7.28 -14.69 -14.09
CA ARG A 379 -6.68 -16.02 -13.88
C ARG A 379 -6.25 -16.27 -12.41
N PRO A 380 -7.18 -16.30 -11.47
CA PRO A 380 -6.85 -16.40 -10.03
C PRO A 380 -6.16 -17.73 -9.67
N ARG A 381 -6.39 -18.80 -10.46
CA ARG A 381 -5.70 -20.09 -10.25
C ARG A 381 -4.22 -20.00 -10.60
N ASP A 382 -3.85 -19.27 -11.66
CA ASP A 382 -2.45 -19.06 -12.02
C ASP A 382 -1.76 -18.25 -10.92
N LEU A 383 -2.41 -17.20 -10.40
CA LEU A 383 -1.86 -16.43 -9.29
C LEU A 383 -1.59 -17.30 -8.06
N ALA A 384 -2.58 -18.05 -7.59
CA ALA A 384 -2.45 -18.88 -6.38
C ALA A 384 -1.35 -19.93 -6.50
N GLN A 385 -1.19 -20.54 -7.68
CA GLN A 385 -0.12 -21.49 -7.95
C GLN A 385 1.24 -20.78 -8.09
N GLY A 386 1.28 -19.65 -8.79
CA GLY A 386 2.48 -18.87 -9.01
C GLY A 386 3.08 -18.36 -7.71
N ARG A 387 2.28 -17.82 -6.80
CA ARG A 387 2.76 -17.37 -5.49
C ARG A 387 3.50 -18.49 -4.74
N ARG A 388 2.94 -19.70 -4.70
CA ARG A 388 3.58 -20.87 -4.07
C ARG A 388 4.88 -21.29 -4.78
N LEU A 389 4.93 -21.19 -6.12
CA LEU A 389 6.13 -21.51 -6.90
C LEU A 389 7.24 -20.49 -6.66
N ILE A 390 6.90 -19.20 -6.52
CA ILE A 390 7.84 -18.15 -6.12
C ILE A 390 8.38 -18.43 -4.71
N GLU A 391 7.50 -18.74 -3.76
CA GLU A 391 7.87 -19.09 -2.38
C GLU A 391 8.85 -20.26 -2.33
N ALA A 392 8.58 -21.30 -3.12
CA ALA A 392 9.40 -22.51 -3.18
C ALA A 392 10.69 -22.35 -4.01
N GLY A 393 10.82 -21.28 -4.81
CA GLY A 393 11.95 -21.09 -5.72
C GLY A 393 12.10 -22.22 -6.75
N THR A 394 10.99 -22.83 -7.19
CA THR A 394 10.99 -24.00 -8.06
C THR A 394 11.41 -23.62 -9.48
N PRO A 395 12.38 -24.36 -10.12
CA PRO A 395 12.71 -24.16 -11.52
C PRO A 395 11.54 -24.45 -12.45
N MET A 396 11.36 -23.63 -13.45
CA MET A 396 10.25 -23.70 -14.42
C MET A 396 10.78 -24.07 -15.81
N ASN A 397 9.97 -24.77 -16.57
CA ASN A 397 10.20 -24.97 -18.00
C ASN A 397 9.46 -23.89 -18.79
N PRO A 398 10.15 -22.93 -19.45
CA PRO A 398 9.47 -21.81 -20.12
C PRO A 398 8.51 -22.24 -21.24
N ARG A 399 8.79 -23.35 -21.94
CA ARG A 399 7.91 -23.87 -23.00
C ARG A 399 6.61 -24.42 -22.44
N LEU A 400 6.68 -25.16 -21.32
CA LEU A 400 5.49 -25.68 -20.64
C LEU A 400 4.73 -24.55 -19.95
N LEU A 401 5.45 -23.55 -19.45
CA LEU A 401 4.88 -22.37 -18.79
C LEU A 401 4.02 -21.55 -19.77
N ALA A 402 4.40 -21.46 -21.04
CA ALA A 402 3.64 -20.72 -22.06
C ALA A 402 2.26 -21.33 -22.39
N ASP A 403 2.02 -22.60 -22.12
CA ASP A 403 0.75 -23.27 -22.42
C ASP A 403 -0.35 -22.87 -21.40
N PRO A 404 -1.35 -22.03 -21.77
CA PRO A 404 -2.39 -21.56 -20.86
C PRO A 404 -3.38 -22.65 -20.44
N ALA A 405 -3.43 -23.78 -21.13
CA ALA A 405 -4.27 -24.92 -20.78
C ALA A 405 -3.63 -25.79 -19.67
N ARG A 406 -2.32 -25.72 -19.51
CA ARG A 406 -1.57 -26.47 -18.50
C ARG A 406 -1.62 -25.73 -17.16
N PRO A 407 -1.88 -26.39 -16.01
CA PRO A 407 -1.72 -25.76 -14.70
C PRO A 407 -0.28 -25.30 -14.48
N LEU A 408 -0.08 -24.12 -13.89
CA LEU A 408 1.26 -23.54 -13.64
C LEU A 408 2.18 -24.51 -12.88
N LYS A 409 1.65 -25.20 -11.88
CA LYS A 409 2.39 -26.20 -11.09
C LYS A 409 2.89 -27.42 -11.92
N ALA A 410 2.35 -27.64 -13.11
CA ALA A 410 2.77 -28.71 -14.00
C ALA A 410 3.77 -28.22 -15.08
N ALA A 411 4.22 -26.96 -14.98
CA ALA A 411 5.25 -26.38 -15.83
C ALA A 411 6.63 -26.30 -15.14
N THR A 412 6.84 -27.07 -14.08
CA THR A 412 8.16 -27.21 -13.43
C THR A 412 9.14 -27.98 -14.31
N ALA A 413 10.44 -27.69 -14.17
CA ALA A 413 11.51 -28.35 -14.92
C ALA A 413 11.74 -29.78 -14.43
#